data_a018739ab73328abb3c4e1551902e6e6
#
_entry.id   a018739ab73328abb3c4e1551902e6e6
#
_cell.length_a   1.000
_cell.length_b   1.000
_cell.length_c   1.000
_cell.angle_alpha   90.00
_cell.angle_beta   90.00
_cell.angle_gamma   90.00
#
_symmetry.space_group_name_H-M   'P 1'
#
loop_
_entity.id
_entity.type
_entity.pdbx_description
1 polymer ?
#
loop_
_entity_poly.entity_id
_entity_poly.type
_entity_poly.pdbx_seq_one_letter_code
_entity_poly.pdbx_strand_id
1 'polypeptide(L)'
;MKPRIDKLIETSREVIQDCCLENGAIVAADSTKKYYPKEAKNYFYVWPRDASFTCIAADILEVRVHEEFFGWLMNRAEGWRETGLFYGRYHPNGLKASDRFQPDQTGTVLSAISHHFKDNRKEAGKYRELITHSADGICNIWEDDHFTIITNDLWEERLTFVDLKENFTYSLAACIRGLLSANELFPSGRYVETAGEMRDVLLENAGRRKYLFRSFGRLDDERIDAGALGVIWPFKVIESEGSLAENTVKLIEEKLVDDYGVYRYEHDEYDGWMYQTLERRKGGGFWPLLNFWMSIVLNRIGRKEDALRYYNRVISSVDGYIPEQIFNNKIQRSVSPLCWSHSMFVLASRELGFL
;
A
#
# COMPACT_ATOMS: atom_id res chain seq x y z
N MET A 1 -6.54 -27.16 4.95
CA MET A 1 -6.28 -25.70 4.94
C MET A 1 -4.91 -25.37 5.55
N LYS A 2 -4.65 -25.71 6.80
CA LYS A 2 -3.37 -25.39 7.48
C LYS A 2 -2.10 -25.76 6.67
N PRO A 3 -1.91 -26.98 6.14
CA PRO A 3 -0.70 -27.31 5.36
C PRO A 3 -0.49 -26.45 4.11
N ARG A 4 -1.58 -25.93 3.52
CA ARG A 4 -1.51 -25.03 2.37
C ARG A 4 -1.08 -23.62 2.79
N ILE A 5 -1.56 -23.14 3.94
CA ILE A 5 -1.14 -21.86 4.52
C ILE A 5 0.34 -21.92 4.88
N ASP A 6 0.77 -22.98 5.59
CA ASP A 6 2.18 -23.17 5.98
C ASP A 6 3.11 -23.17 4.75
N LYS A 7 2.75 -23.90 3.70
CA LYS A 7 3.49 -23.88 2.43
C LYS A 7 3.55 -22.50 1.80
N LEU A 8 2.44 -21.75 1.84
CA LEU A 8 2.36 -20.42 1.25
C LEU A 8 3.16 -19.38 2.08
N ILE A 9 3.27 -19.58 3.40
CA ILE A 9 4.15 -18.79 4.26
C ILE A 9 5.61 -18.96 3.84
N GLU A 10 6.07 -20.21 3.64
CA GLU A 10 7.44 -20.46 3.18
C GLU A 10 7.69 -19.88 1.78
N THR A 11 6.75 -20.08 0.84
CA THR A 11 6.84 -19.44 -0.48
C THR A 11 6.91 -17.91 -0.37
N SER A 12 6.15 -17.31 0.55
CA SER A 12 6.18 -15.86 0.76
C SER A 12 7.53 -15.39 1.32
N ARG A 13 8.13 -16.17 2.21
CA ARG A 13 9.50 -15.93 2.70
C ARG A 13 10.51 -15.93 1.54
N GLU A 14 10.46 -16.94 0.67
CA GLU A 14 11.33 -17.05 -0.50
C GLU A 14 11.14 -15.87 -1.46
N VAL A 15 9.89 -15.50 -1.78
CA VAL A 15 9.58 -14.37 -2.67
C VAL A 15 10.08 -13.05 -2.09
N ILE A 16 9.88 -12.81 -0.79
CA ILE A 16 10.39 -11.61 -0.11
C ILE A 16 11.92 -11.57 -0.18
N GLN A 17 12.61 -12.67 0.11
CA GLN A 17 14.06 -12.75 0.01
C GLN A 17 14.57 -12.52 -1.41
N ASP A 18 13.92 -13.11 -2.42
CA ASP A 18 14.27 -12.94 -3.82
C ASP A 18 14.08 -11.49 -4.30
N CYS A 19 13.08 -10.77 -3.79
CA CYS A 19 12.86 -9.37 -4.12
C CYS A 19 13.81 -8.40 -3.40
N CYS A 20 14.54 -8.85 -2.37
CA CYS A 20 15.51 -8.05 -1.64
C CYS A 20 16.90 -8.20 -2.27
N LEU A 21 17.37 -7.15 -2.92
CA LEU A 21 18.63 -7.18 -3.66
C LEU A 21 19.84 -6.87 -2.75
N GLU A 22 21.02 -7.34 -3.12
CA GLU A 22 22.26 -7.12 -2.36
C GLU A 22 22.60 -5.64 -2.09
N ASN A 23 22.10 -4.73 -2.93
CA ASN A 23 22.32 -3.29 -2.76
C ASN A 23 21.28 -2.60 -1.84
N GLY A 24 20.38 -3.36 -1.23
CA GLY A 24 19.34 -2.91 -0.34
C GLY A 24 18.02 -2.53 -1.01
N ALA A 25 17.92 -2.55 -2.34
CA ALA A 25 16.67 -2.32 -3.04
C ALA A 25 15.68 -3.48 -2.80
N ILE A 26 14.41 -3.17 -2.59
CA ILE A 26 13.32 -4.17 -2.56
C ILE A 26 12.44 -3.94 -3.78
N VAL A 27 12.51 -4.85 -4.75
CA VAL A 27 11.74 -4.74 -6.00
C VAL A 27 10.34 -5.33 -5.84
N ALA A 28 9.38 -4.82 -6.60
CA ALA A 28 7.99 -5.31 -6.55
C ALA A 28 7.86 -6.76 -7.03
N ALA A 29 8.72 -7.17 -7.99
CA ALA A 29 8.89 -8.56 -8.38
C ALA A 29 10.27 -8.75 -9.02
N ASP A 30 10.95 -9.87 -8.71
CA ASP A 30 12.21 -10.20 -9.36
C ASP A 30 11.95 -10.89 -10.71
N SER A 31 11.92 -10.08 -11.77
CA SER A 31 11.70 -10.55 -13.14
C SER A 31 12.87 -11.36 -13.72
N THR A 32 13.99 -11.49 -13.01
CA THR A 32 15.15 -12.30 -13.44
C THR A 32 15.00 -13.77 -13.06
N LYS A 33 14.08 -14.09 -12.15
CA LYS A 33 13.86 -15.46 -11.66
C LYS A 33 13.16 -16.33 -12.68
N LYS A 34 13.45 -17.63 -12.68
CA LYS A 34 12.88 -18.60 -13.62
C LYS A 34 11.38 -18.78 -13.50
N TYR A 35 10.81 -18.55 -12.31
CA TYR A 35 9.39 -18.65 -12.06
C TYR A 35 8.60 -17.42 -12.56
N TYR A 36 9.30 -16.30 -12.82
CA TYR A 36 8.63 -15.09 -13.32
C TYR A 36 8.21 -15.29 -14.79
N PRO A 37 6.93 -15.02 -15.15
CA PRO A 37 6.47 -15.21 -16.51
C PRO A 37 7.21 -14.30 -17.49
N LYS A 38 7.75 -14.86 -18.56
CA LYS A 38 8.54 -14.10 -19.55
C LYS A 38 7.73 -13.01 -20.28
N GLU A 39 6.43 -13.23 -20.39
CA GLU A 39 5.48 -12.34 -21.05
C GLU A 39 4.98 -11.23 -20.12
N ALA A 40 5.23 -11.34 -18.81
CA ALA A 40 4.79 -10.36 -17.84
C ALA A 40 5.52 -9.02 -18.00
N LYS A 41 4.84 -7.93 -17.62
CA LYS A 41 5.51 -6.64 -17.45
C LYS A 41 6.70 -6.79 -16.52
N ASN A 42 7.74 -6.05 -16.81
CA ASN A 42 8.88 -5.95 -15.91
C ASN A 42 8.49 -5.13 -14.67
N TYR A 43 8.44 -5.78 -13.51
CA TYR A 43 8.25 -5.16 -12.20
C TYR A 43 9.54 -5.15 -11.36
N PHE A 44 10.69 -5.22 -12.01
CA PHE A 44 12.02 -5.09 -11.40
C PHE A 44 12.29 -3.60 -11.08
N TYR A 45 11.39 -2.99 -10.31
CA TYR A 45 11.43 -1.62 -9.83
C TYR A 45 11.11 -1.58 -8.35
N VAL A 46 11.54 -0.53 -7.68
CA VAL A 46 11.24 -0.25 -6.28
C VAL A 46 10.09 0.75 -6.20
N TRP A 47 8.97 0.35 -5.59
CA TRP A 47 7.97 1.26 -5.05
C TRP A 47 8.20 1.34 -3.54
N PRO A 48 8.58 2.50 -2.99
CA PRO A 48 8.84 2.63 -1.55
C PRO A 48 7.68 2.18 -0.66
N ARG A 49 6.44 2.39 -1.07
CA ARG A 49 5.23 1.86 -0.42
C ARG A 49 5.24 0.34 -0.35
N ASP A 50 5.40 -0.34 -1.48
CA ASP A 50 5.37 -1.81 -1.58
C ASP A 50 6.50 -2.42 -0.75
N ALA A 51 7.70 -1.84 -0.86
CA ALA A 51 8.87 -2.23 -0.08
C ALA A 51 8.67 -2.01 1.42
N SER A 52 7.93 -0.97 1.83
CA SER A 52 7.58 -0.71 3.23
C SER A 52 6.66 -1.79 3.81
N PHE A 53 5.64 -2.22 3.07
CA PHE A 53 4.80 -3.36 3.48
C PHE A 53 5.62 -4.66 3.52
N THR A 54 6.59 -4.80 2.63
CA THR A 54 7.52 -5.94 2.63
C THR A 54 8.40 -5.93 3.89
N CYS A 55 8.90 -4.78 4.34
CA CYS A 55 9.60 -4.66 5.61
C CYS A 55 8.72 -5.08 6.79
N ILE A 56 7.46 -4.63 6.86
CA ILE A 56 6.56 -5.02 7.95
C ILE A 56 6.30 -6.56 7.95
N ALA A 57 6.15 -7.16 6.78
CA ALA A 57 6.00 -8.62 6.66
C ALA A 57 7.30 -9.37 7.03
N ALA A 58 8.45 -8.80 6.68
CA ALA A 58 9.77 -9.35 7.00
C ALA A 58 10.02 -9.41 8.52
N ASP A 59 9.54 -8.41 9.29
CA ASP A 59 9.58 -8.47 10.75
C ASP A 59 8.83 -9.70 11.30
N ILE A 60 7.65 -10.01 10.75
CA ILE A 60 6.86 -11.17 11.16
C ILE A 60 7.55 -12.48 10.80
N LEU A 61 8.20 -12.53 9.64
CA LEU A 61 8.92 -13.71 9.15
C LEU A 61 10.35 -13.82 9.68
N GLU A 62 10.82 -12.86 10.49
CA GLU A 62 12.19 -12.78 10.99
C GLU A 62 13.25 -12.72 9.85
N VAL A 63 12.91 -12.07 8.74
CA VAL A 63 13.80 -11.82 7.59
C VAL A 63 14.43 -10.44 7.75
N ARG A 64 15.76 -10.37 7.68
CA ARG A 64 16.49 -9.12 7.85
C ARG A 64 16.68 -8.43 6.50
N VAL A 65 15.99 -7.30 6.31
CA VAL A 65 16.04 -6.49 5.06
C VAL A 65 15.98 -4.99 5.35
N HIS A 66 15.68 -4.62 6.59
CA HIS A 66 15.29 -3.26 6.96
C HIS A 66 16.46 -2.27 6.84
N GLU A 67 17.60 -2.60 7.45
CA GLU A 67 18.74 -1.69 7.49
C GLU A 67 19.30 -1.43 6.09
N GLU A 68 19.36 -2.45 5.26
CA GLU A 68 19.78 -2.34 3.87
C GLU A 68 18.80 -1.47 3.06
N PHE A 69 17.48 -1.67 3.24
CA PHE A 69 16.48 -0.89 2.52
C PHE A 69 16.44 0.57 3.00
N PHE A 70 16.48 0.82 4.30
CA PHE A 70 16.51 2.19 4.82
C PHE A 70 17.80 2.89 4.40
N GLY A 71 18.91 2.18 4.37
CA GLY A 71 20.18 2.67 3.81
C GLY A 71 20.08 2.98 2.31
N TRP A 72 19.38 2.15 1.55
CA TRP A 72 19.13 2.37 0.13
C TRP A 72 18.29 3.64 -0.11
N LEU A 73 17.23 3.85 0.68
CA LEU A 73 16.40 5.05 0.62
C LEU A 73 17.23 6.33 0.85
N MET A 74 18.07 6.35 1.87
CA MET A 74 18.91 7.51 2.21
C MET A 74 19.99 7.81 1.19
N ASN A 75 20.61 6.77 0.63
CA ASN A 75 21.85 6.91 -0.12
C ASN A 75 21.65 6.84 -1.62
N ARG A 76 20.53 6.33 -2.11
CA ARG A 76 20.31 6.05 -3.54
C ARG A 76 19.07 6.64 -4.13
N ALA A 77 17.97 6.80 -3.36
CA ALA A 77 16.70 7.30 -3.90
C ALA A 77 16.85 8.74 -4.41
N GLU A 78 16.83 8.90 -5.73
CA GLU A 78 16.99 10.19 -6.42
C GLU A 78 15.87 11.16 -6.03
N GLY A 79 16.22 12.41 -5.73
CA GLY A 79 15.30 13.48 -5.37
C GLY A 79 14.93 13.51 -3.88
N TRP A 80 15.18 12.44 -3.12
CA TRP A 80 14.88 12.46 -1.69
C TRP A 80 15.71 13.48 -0.90
N ARG A 81 17.01 13.61 -1.19
CA ARG A 81 17.88 14.55 -0.48
C ARG A 81 17.48 16.01 -0.67
N GLU A 82 16.90 16.34 -1.81
CA GLU A 82 16.47 17.68 -2.17
C GLU A 82 15.11 18.02 -1.55
N THR A 83 14.20 17.06 -1.47
CA THR A 83 12.79 17.32 -1.15
C THR A 83 12.30 16.65 0.14
N GLY A 84 12.99 15.63 0.62
CA GLY A 84 12.50 14.71 1.66
C GLY A 84 11.43 13.73 1.17
N LEU A 85 11.07 13.75 -0.12
CA LEU A 85 9.93 13.01 -0.65
C LEU A 85 10.37 11.87 -1.55
N PHE A 86 9.59 10.78 -1.54
CA PHE A 86 9.76 9.67 -2.45
C PHE A 86 8.77 9.74 -3.60
N TYR A 87 9.25 9.41 -4.81
CA TYR A 87 8.46 9.37 -6.04
C TYR A 87 7.80 8.00 -6.23
N GLY A 88 6.91 7.89 -7.24
CA GLY A 88 6.11 6.71 -7.49
C GLY A 88 6.95 5.43 -7.59
N ARG A 89 8.05 5.44 -8.36
CA ARG A 89 8.93 4.26 -8.44
C ARG A 89 10.35 4.59 -8.87
N TYR A 90 11.25 3.65 -8.57
CA TYR A 90 12.69 3.76 -8.85
C TYR A 90 13.22 2.52 -9.54
N HIS A 91 14.30 2.70 -10.30
CA HIS A 91 15.18 1.60 -10.66
C HIS A 91 15.94 1.09 -9.42
N PRO A 92 16.40 -0.18 -9.38
CA PRO A 92 17.15 -0.70 -8.23
C PRO A 92 18.44 0.08 -7.89
N ASN A 93 19.01 0.80 -8.86
CA ASN A 93 20.18 1.68 -8.62
C ASN A 93 19.81 3.01 -7.95
N GLY A 94 18.51 3.31 -7.76
CA GLY A 94 18.02 4.50 -7.09
C GLY A 94 17.59 5.64 -8.01
N LEU A 95 17.81 5.55 -9.32
CA LEU A 95 17.32 6.55 -10.28
C LEU A 95 15.79 6.48 -10.38
N LYS A 96 15.14 7.60 -10.50
CA LYS A 96 13.68 7.66 -10.72
C LYS A 96 13.31 6.94 -12.02
N ALA A 97 12.35 6.03 -11.93
CA ALA A 97 11.72 5.39 -13.08
C ALA A 97 10.38 6.04 -13.44
N SER A 98 9.91 6.97 -12.59
CA SER A 98 8.74 7.80 -12.79
C SER A 98 8.92 9.15 -12.10
N ASP A 99 8.62 10.25 -12.77
CA ASP A 99 8.59 11.59 -12.18
C ASP A 99 7.25 11.91 -11.48
N ARG A 100 6.29 10.97 -11.51
CA ARG A 100 5.01 11.14 -10.82
C ARG A 100 5.22 11.03 -9.32
N PHE A 101 4.73 12.01 -8.60
CA PHE A 101 4.83 12.04 -7.15
C PHE A 101 3.61 11.39 -6.50
N GLN A 102 3.86 10.43 -5.61
CA GLN A 102 2.84 9.76 -4.80
C GLN A 102 3.12 10.01 -3.32
N PRO A 103 2.33 10.84 -2.63
CA PRO A 103 2.57 11.19 -1.22
C PRO A 103 2.61 9.97 -0.29
N ASP A 104 1.79 8.94 -0.59
CA ASP A 104 1.70 7.71 0.18
C ASP A 104 3.01 6.91 0.22
N GLN A 105 3.90 7.06 -0.76
CA GLN A 105 5.23 6.44 -0.74
C GLN A 105 6.00 6.89 0.50
N THR A 106 6.05 8.21 0.73
CA THR A 106 6.77 8.80 1.87
C THR A 106 6.09 8.49 3.19
N GLY A 107 4.76 8.61 3.26
CA GLY A 107 3.99 8.31 4.46
C GLY A 107 4.12 6.85 4.90
N THR A 108 4.11 5.92 3.95
CA THR A 108 4.24 4.48 4.25
C THR A 108 5.66 4.11 4.70
N VAL A 109 6.71 4.74 4.12
CA VAL A 109 8.10 4.58 4.59
C VAL A 109 8.23 4.97 6.05
N LEU A 110 7.75 6.15 6.44
CA LEU A 110 7.78 6.61 7.83
C LEU A 110 7.05 5.64 8.78
N SER A 111 5.90 5.13 8.35
CA SER A 111 5.13 4.15 9.11
C SER A 111 5.88 2.82 9.28
N ALA A 112 6.55 2.33 8.23
CA ALA A 112 7.32 1.09 8.30
C ALA A 112 8.55 1.21 9.21
N ILE A 113 9.26 2.35 9.16
CA ILE A 113 10.39 2.60 10.06
C ILE A 113 9.92 2.62 11.51
N SER A 114 8.83 3.34 11.84
CA SER A 114 8.28 3.38 13.19
C SER A 114 7.83 1.98 13.65
N HIS A 115 7.23 1.18 12.77
CA HIS A 115 6.85 -0.19 13.07
C HIS A 115 8.04 -1.06 13.45
N HIS A 116 9.13 -0.98 12.68
CA HIS A 116 10.34 -1.77 12.92
C HIS A 116 11.01 -1.39 14.26
N PHE A 117 11.09 -0.11 14.57
CA PHE A 117 11.74 0.39 15.78
C PHE A 117 10.81 0.60 16.98
N LYS A 118 9.55 0.12 16.94
CA LYS A 118 8.56 0.33 18.01
C LYS A 118 9.06 -0.11 19.40
N ASP A 119 9.80 -1.22 19.45
CA ASP A 119 10.34 -1.81 20.69
C ASP A 119 11.77 -1.34 21.02
N ASN A 120 12.46 -0.67 20.07
CA ASN A 120 13.82 -0.14 20.23
C ASN A 120 14.04 1.22 19.55
N ARG A 121 13.33 2.23 20.04
CA ARG A 121 13.35 3.60 19.49
C ARG A 121 14.75 4.24 19.41
N LYS A 122 15.69 3.81 20.26
CA LYS A 122 17.06 4.34 20.24
C LYS A 122 17.80 3.99 18.95
N GLU A 123 17.56 2.81 18.43
CA GLU A 123 18.17 2.36 17.16
C GLU A 123 17.67 3.15 15.95
N ALA A 124 16.45 3.70 16.01
CA ALA A 124 15.93 4.61 14.99
C ALA A 124 16.80 5.87 14.82
N GLY A 125 17.65 6.20 15.81
CA GLY A 125 18.61 7.30 15.75
C GLY A 125 19.54 7.24 14.54
N LYS A 126 19.87 6.05 14.03
CA LYS A 126 20.64 5.85 12.80
C LYS A 126 19.95 6.47 11.57
N TYR A 127 18.63 6.53 11.58
CA TYR A 127 17.79 6.98 10.47
C TYR A 127 17.09 8.32 10.77
N ARG A 128 17.61 9.09 11.76
CA ARG A 128 17.03 10.40 12.13
C ARG A 128 16.87 11.29 10.91
N GLU A 129 17.91 11.43 10.09
CA GLU A 129 17.86 12.25 8.88
C GLU A 129 16.76 11.79 7.92
N LEU A 130 16.67 10.47 7.65
CA LEU A 130 15.63 9.89 6.81
C LEU A 130 14.23 10.24 7.34
N ILE A 131 14.01 10.05 8.64
CA ILE A 131 12.70 10.23 9.28
C ILE A 131 12.32 11.70 9.30
N THR A 132 13.19 12.59 9.80
CA THR A 132 12.86 14.00 9.98
C THR A 132 12.78 14.73 8.63
N HIS A 133 13.70 14.47 7.70
CA HIS A 133 13.66 15.08 6.39
C HIS A 133 12.43 14.66 5.57
N SER A 134 12.04 13.38 5.66
CA SER A 134 10.81 12.90 4.99
C SER A 134 9.54 13.47 5.61
N ALA A 135 9.47 13.59 6.93
CA ALA A 135 8.33 14.22 7.60
C ALA A 135 8.25 15.71 7.27
N ASP A 136 9.38 16.42 7.29
CA ASP A 136 9.46 17.83 6.88
C ASP A 136 9.06 18.02 5.42
N GLY A 137 9.46 17.08 4.53
CA GLY A 137 9.06 17.09 3.12
C GLY A 137 7.55 17.05 2.94
N ILE A 138 6.85 16.15 3.67
CA ILE A 138 5.37 16.10 3.66
C ILE A 138 4.78 17.41 4.16
N CYS A 139 5.27 17.95 5.31
CA CYS A 139 4.79 19.21 5.87
C CYS A 139 5.01 20.41 4.93
N ASN A 140 6.09 20.39 4.13
CA ASN A 140 6.43 21.51 3.22
C ASN A 140 5.52 21.61 2.00
N ILE A 141 4.87 20.49 1.62
CA ILE A 141 3.96 20.44 0.46
C ILE A 141 2.49 20.47 0.85
N TRP A 142 2.17 20.58 2.14
CA TRP A 142 0.81 20.75 2.64
C TRP A 142 0.52 22.22 2.95
N GLU A 143 -0.58 22.72 2.47
CA GLU A 143 -1.05 24.08 2.75
C GLU A 143 -2.57 24.07 2.91
N ASP A 144 -3.05 24.58 4.04
CA ASP A 144 -4.46 24.67 4.42
C ASP A 144 -5.20 23.32 4.35
N ASP A 145 -5.64 22.93 3.16
CA ASP A 145 -6.55 21.80 2.92
C ASP A 145 -6.13 20.88 1.76
N HIS A 146 -4.92 21.07 1.19
CA HIS A 146 -4.47 20.30 0.03
C HIS A 146 -2.95 20.25 -0.12
N PHE A 147 -2.45 19.33 -0.98
CA PHE A 147 -1.06 19.34 -1.41
C PHE A 147 -0.82 20.44 -2.46
N THR A 148 0.23 21.23 -2.28
CA THR A 148 0.60 22.34 -3.16
C THR A 148 1.24 21.91 -4.49
N ILE A 149 1.45 20.62 -4.67
CA ILE A 149 2.01 20.02 -5.88
C ILE A 149 1.08 18.96 -6.45
N ILE A 150 1.20 18.68 -7.74
CA ILE A 150 0.44 17.62 -8.39
C ILE A 150 0.83 16.27 -7.78
N THR A 151 -0.16 15.50 -7.35
CA THR A 151 0.02 14.16 -6.80
C THR A 151 -0.62 13.10 -7.69
N ASN A 152 -0.08 11.89 -7.66
CA ASN A 152 -0.65 10.72 -8.32
C ASN A 152 -1.35 9.81 -7.31
N ASP A 153 -2.40 9.13 -7.73
CA ASP A 153 -3.14 8.21 -6.86
C ASP A 153 -2.37 6.90 -6.61
N LEU A 154 -2.87 6.12 -5.64
CA LEU A 154 -2.37 4.79 -5.28
C LEU A 154 -2.19 3.88 -6.52
N TRP A 155 -3.09 3.99 -7.50
CA TRP A 155 -3.15 3.10 -8.66
C TRP A 155 -2.32 3.58 -9.86
N GLU A 156 -1.63 4.73 -9.75
CA GLU A 156 -0.83 5.37 -10.80
C GLU A 156 -1.63 5.78 -12.05
N GLU A 157 -2.92 6.01 -11.90
CA GLU A 157 -3.83 6.26 -13.02
C GLU A 157 -4.34 7.69 -13.10
N ARG A 158 -4.40 8.40 -11.96
CA ARG A 158 -4.94 9.75 -11.88
C ARG A 158 -3.97 10.72 -11.22
N LEU A 159 -3.99 11.95 -11.70
CA LEU A 159 -3.28 13.08 -11.13
C LEU A 159 -4.29 14.05 -10.50
N THR A 160 -3.91 14.65 -9.38
CA THR A 160 -4.67 15.75 -8.78
C THR A 160 -4.48 17.04 -9.58
N PHE A 161 -5.45 17.93 -9.45
CA PHE A 161 -5.37 19.32 -9.93
C PHE A 161 -5.26 20.24 -8.71
N VAL A 162 -4.13 20.93 -8.57
CA VAL A 162 -3.84 21.80 -7.40
C VAL A 162 -4.89 22.88 -7.24
N ASP A 163 -5.30 23.54 -8.34
CA ASP A 163 -6.36 24.58 -8.35
C ASP A 163 -7.74 24.06 -7.92
N LEU A 164 -7.96 22.74 -8.00
CA LEU A 164 -9.17 22.09 -7.49
C LEU A 164 -9.02 21.63 -6.03
N LYS A 165 -7.85 21.85 -5.41
CA LYS A 165 -7.54 21.43 -4.03
C LYS A 165 -7.87 19.94 -3.79
N GLU A 166 -7.55 19.12 -4.79
CA GLU A 166 -7.93 17.71 -4.79
C GLU A 166 -6.95 16.86 -3.96
N ASN A 167 -7.51 15.96 -3.16
CA ASN A 167 -6.76 14.99 -2.35
C ASN A 167 -7.27 13.58 -2.59
N PHE A 168 -6.35 12.62 -2.75
CA PHE A 168 -6.69 11.20 -2.73
C PHE A 168 -6.77 10.71 -1.29
N THR A 169 -7.90 10.10 -0.95
CA THR A 169 -8.21 9.61 0.40
C THR A 169 -7.12 8.69 0.97
N TYR A 170 -6.65 7.73 0.17
CA TYR A 170 -5.58 6.82 0.57
C TYR A 170 -4.26 7.54 0.83
N SER A 171 -3.86 8.41 -0.09
CA SER A 171 -2.58 9.13 0.01
C SER A 171 -2.53 10.04 1.22
N LEU A 172 -3.65 10.72 1.50
CA LEU A 172 -3.77 11.58 2.67
C LEU A 172 -3.65 10.78 3.97
N ALA A 173 -4.34 9.63 4.05
CA ALA A 173 -4.27 8.74 5.22
C ALA A 173 -2.85 8.20 5.47
N ALA A 174 -2.12 7.86 4.40
CA ALA A 174 -0.74 7.41 4.50
C ALA A 174 0.17 8.52 5.06
N CYS A 175 -0.01 9.78 4.61
CA CYS A 175 0.75 10.92 5.12
C CYS A 175 0.43 11.21 6.59
N ILE A 176 -0.84 11.20 6.98
CA ILE A 176 -1.27 11.34 8.39
C ILE A 176 -0.54 10.32 9.26
N ARG A 177 -0.62 9.04 8.90
CA ARG A 177 0.04 7.98 9.68
C ARG A 177 1.56 8.15 9.67
N GLY A 178 2.16 8.52 8.54
CA GLY A 178 3.58 8.76 8.41
C GLY A 178 4.09 9.85 9.35
N LEU A 179 3.41 11.01 9.38
CA LEU A 179 3.75 12.13 10.26
C LEU A 179 3.62 11.76 11.74
N LEU A 180 2.54 11.07 12.13
CA LEU A 180 2.37 10.57 13.49
C LEU A 180 3.46 9.56 13.85
N SER A 181 3.85 8.69 12.93
CA SER A 181 4.94 7.73 13.11
C SER A 181 6.30 8.40 13.28
N ALA A 182 6.57 9.44 12.50
CA ALA A 182 7.77 10.26 12.68
C ALA A 182 7.80 10.94 14.05
N ASN A 183 6.65 11.47 14.48
CA ASN A 183 6.51 12.09 15.81
C ASN A 183 6.70 11.10 16.97
N GLU A 184 6.29 9.83 16.80
CA GLU A 184 6.52 8.77 17.80
C GLU A 184 8.02 8.53 18.05
N LEU A 185 8.85 8.70 17.02
CA LEU A 185 10.31 8.49 17.07
C LEU A 185 11.07 9.78 17.42
N PHE A 186 10.71 10.88 16.79
CA PHE A 186 11.32 12.21 16.97
C PHE A 186 10.23 13.26 17.09
N PRO A 187 9.79 13.60 18.33
CA PRO A 187 8.69 14.51 18.57
C PRO A 187 8.86 15.88 17.92
N SER A 188 7.84 16.35 17.22
CA SER A 188 7.76 17.68 16.60
C SER A 188 6.30 18.15 16.59
N GLY A 189 6.03 19.35 17.14
CA GLY A 189 4.69 19.95 17.10
C GLY A 189 4.15 20.10 15.69
N ARG A 190 5.02 20.44 14.73
CA ARG A 190 4.67 20.58 13.32
C ARG A 190 4.08 19.31 12.72
N TYR A 191 4.64 18.13 13.03
CA TYR A 191 4.15 16.86 12.50
C TYR A 191 2.74 16.53 13.01
N VAL A 192 2.49 16.80 14.29
CA VAL A 192 1.17 16.59 14.89
C VAL A 192 0.14 17.58 14.35
N GLU A 193 0.51 18.85 14.19
CA GLU A 193 -0.34 19.90 13.65
C GLU A 193 -0.73 19.56 12.20
N THR A 194 0.24 19.36 11.32
CA THR A 194 -0.02 19.01 9.92
C THR A 194 -0.84 17.71 9.78
N ALA A 195 -0.53 16.67 10.56
CA ALA A 195 -1.33 15.44 10.57
C ALA A 195 -2.76 15.68 11.06
N GLY A 196 -2.96 16.59 12.02
CA GLY A 196 -4.26 17.01 12.51
C GLY A 196 -5.08 17.71 11.42
N GLU A 197 -4.50 18.71 10.75
CA GLU A 197 -5.15 19.41 9.62
C GLU A 197 -5.56 18.44 8.51
N MET A 198 -4.65 17.57 8.07
CA MET A 198 -4.93 16.55 7.06
C MET A 198 -6.08 15.63 7.48
N ARG A 199 -6.11 15.22 8.77
CA ARG A 199 -7.15 14.37 9.32
C ARG A 199 -8.49 15.07 9.36
N ASP A 200 -8.53 16.33 9.77
CA ASP A 200 -9.76 17.13 9.85
C ASP A 200 -10.37 17.30 8.44
N VAL A 201 -9.56 17.62 7.44
CA VAL A 201 -9.96 17.73 6.03
C VAL A 201 -10.53 16.40 5.52
N LEU A 202 -9.88 15.26 5.81
CA LEU A 202 -10.36 13.94 5.43
C LEU A 202 -11.71 13.63 6.09
N LEU A 203 -11.82 13.86 7.41
CA LEU A 203 -13.02 13.53 8.18
C LEU A 203 -14.21 14.44 7.83
N GLU A 204 -13.98 15.72 7.56
CA GLU A 204 -15.01 16.63 7.11
C GLU A 204 -15.64 16.15 5.80
N ASN A 205 -14.81 15.78 4.82
CA ASN A 205 -15.26 15.29 3.52
C ASN A 205 -15.98 13.94 3.63
N ALA A 206 -15.39 12.97 4.35
CA ALA A 206 -16.01 11.68 4.60
C ALA A 206 -17.33 11.81 5.39
N GLY A 207 -17.40 12.72 6.37
CA GLY A 207 -18.59 13.00 7.19
C GLY A 207 -19.77 13.50 6.35
N ARG A 208 -19.54 14.34 5.36
CA ARG A 208 -20.59 14.82 4.42
C ARG A 208 -21.28 13.67 3.67
N ARG A 209 -20.51 12.63 3.30
CA ARG A 209 -20.99 11.46 2.55
C ARG A 209 -21.32 10.26 3.43
N LYS A 210 -20.82 10.24 4.67
CA LYS A 210 -20.93 9.11 5.62
C LYS A 210 -20.19 7.84 5.18
N TYR A 211 -19.25 7.95 4.23
CA TYR A 211 -18.32 6.89 3.78
C TYR A 211 -17.06 7.51 3.19
N LEU A 212 -16.01 6.72 3.08
CA LEU A 212 -14.76 7.11 2.43
C LEU A 212 -14.86 6.84 0.93
N PHE A 213 -14.48 7.82 0.11
CA PHE A 213 -14.52 7.75 -1.34
C PHE A 213 -13.16 8.14 -1.95
N ARG A 214 -13.00 8.00 -3.24
CA ARG A 214 -11.70 8.00 -3.92
C ARG A 214 -10.91 9.30 -3.73
N SER A 215 -11.48 10.44 -4.07
CA SER A 215 -10.86 11.75 -3.91
C SER A 215 -11.88 12.86 -3.67
N PHE A 216 -11.42 13.93 -3.04
CA PHE A 216 -12.24 15.09 -2.70
C PHE A 216 -11.47 16.40 -2.86
N GLY A 217 -12.21 17.49 -3.04
CA GLY A 217 -11.70 18.83 -3.23
C GLY A 217 -12.81 19.79 -3.65
N ARG A 218 -12.54 20.67 -4.61
CA ARG A 218 -13.62 21.47 -5.25
C ARG A 218 -14.49 20.62 -6.17
N LEU A 219 -13.95 19.50 -6.67
CA LEU A 219 -14.68 18.45 -7.37
C LEU A 219 -14.38 17.12 -6.67
N ASP A 220 -15.42 16.38 -6.30
CA ASP A 220 -15.31 15.08 -5.65
C ASP A 220 -15.34 13.97 -6.70
N ASP A 221 -14.50 12.95 -6.53
CA ASP A 221 -14.67 11.64 -7.18
C ASP A 221 -15.28 10.67 -6.17
N GLU A 222 -16.60 10.59 -6.17
CA GLU A 222 -17.40 9.83 -5.18
C GLU A 222 -17.38 8.31 -5.43
N ARG A 223 -16.63 7.83 -6.44
CA ARG A 223 -16.50 6.39 -6.70
C ARG A 223 -15.98 5.67 -5.48
N ILE A 224 -16.56 4.50 -5.24
CA ILE A 224 -16.03 3.60 -4.22
C ILE A 224 -14.68 3.08 -4.70
N ASP A 225 -13.69 3.14 -3.82
CA ASP A 225 -12.33 2.67 -4.04
C ASP A 225 -11.89 1.84 -2.84
N ALA A 226 -11.48 0.59 -3.09
CA ALA A 226 -11.05 -0.31 -2.02
C ALA A 226 -9.75 0.15 -1.34
N GLY A 227 -8.98 1.06 -1.95
CA GLY A 227 -7.87 1.75 -1.28
C GLY A 227 -8.31 2.49 -0.01
N ALA A 228 -9.58 2.90 0.09
CA ALA A 228 -10.15 3.51 1.30
C ALA A 228 -10.07 2.60 2.55
N LEU A 229 -9.96 1.28 2.39
CA LEU A 229 -9.66 0.36 3.50
C LEU A 229 -8.37 0.74 4.23
N GLY A 230 -7.40 1.34 3.51
CA GLY A 230 -6.14 1.83 4.06
C GLY A 230 -6.32 2.85 5.19
N VAL A 231 -7.38 3.63 5.16
CA VAL A 231 -7.73 4.64 6.20
C VAL A 231 -8.04 3.97 7.53
N ILE A 232 -8.68 2.78 7.48
CA ILE A 232 -9.03 1.97 8.65
C ILE A 232 -7.80 1.15 9.07
N TRP A 233 -7.20 0.45 8.13
CA TRP A 233 -5.99 -0.33 8.30
C TRP A 233 -5.18 -0.32 6.99
N PRO A 234 -3.86 -0.04 7.00
CA PRO A 234 -2.96 0.00 8.16
C PRO A 234 -2.85 1.37 8.83
N PHE A 235 -3.35 2.46 8.24
CA PHE A 235 -3.02 3.81 8.68
C PHE A 235 -3.76 4.25 9.95
N LYS A 236 -4.89 3.62 10.29
CA LYS A 236 -5.65 3.87 11.53
C LYS A 236 -5.98 5.35 11.74
N VAL A 237 -6.40 6.03 10.68
CA VAL A 237 -6.86 7.43 10.74
C VAL A 237 -8.24 7.52 11.37
N ILE A 238 -9.06 6.47 11.16
CA ILE A 238 -10.33 6.27 11.83
C ILE A 238 -10.32 4.94 12.58
N GLU A 239 -11.14 4.86 13.63
CA GLU A 239 -11.37 3.61 14.35
C GLU A 239 -12.08 2.59 13.46
N SER A 240 -11.75 1.32 13.65
CA SER A 240 -12.43 0.22 12.95
C SER A 240 -13.88 0.08 13.39
N GLU A 241 -14.18 0.40 14.65
CA GLU A 241 -15.52 0.40 15.21
C GLU A 241 -16.16 1.78 15.03
N GLY A 242 -17.14 1.88 14.12
CA GLY A 242 -17.86 3.14 13.87
C GLY A 242 -18.56 3.17 12.52
N SER A 243 -19.59 3.99 12.44
CA SER A 243 -20.47 4.05 11.26
C SER A 243 -19.73 4.40 9.96
N LEU A 244 -18.65 5.20 10.02
CA LEU A 244 -17.87 5.57 8.85
C LEU A 244 -17.13 4.37 8.27
N ALA A 245 -16.49 3.56 9.13
CA ALA A 245 -15.81 2.33 8.72
C ALA A 245 -16.81 1.29 8.21
N GLU A 246 -17.90 1.06 8.96
CA GLU A 246 -18.96 0.11 8.59
C GLU A 246 -19.62 0.47 7.25
N ASN A 247 -19.99 1.74 7.03
CA ASN A 247 -20.59 2.19 5.78
C ASN A 247 -19.62 2.04 4.60
N THR A 248 -18.33 2.35 4.81
CA THR A 248 -17.30 2.20 3.77
C THR A 248 -17.13 0.74 3.39
N VAL A 249 -16.99 -0.16 4.37
CA VAL A 249 -16.88 -1.61 4.14
C VAL A 249 -18.11 -2.13 3.42
N LYS A 250 -19.31 -1.75 3.86
CA LYS A 250 -20.58 -2.15 3.23
C LYS A 250 -20.64 -1.73 1.76
N LEU A 251 -20.28 -0.48 1.44
CA LEU A 251 -20.28 0.00 0.05
C LEU A 251 -19.22 -0.71 -0.81
N ILE A 252 -18.05 -1.01 -0.26
CA ILE A 252 -17.04 -1.84 -0.95
C ILE A 252 -17.61 -3.24 -1.23
N GLU A 253 -18.26 -3.87 -0.25
CA GLU A 253 -18.91 -5.19 -0.44
C GLU A 253 -20.00 -5.15 -1.51
N GLU A 254 -20.82 -4.08 -1.54
CA GLU A 254 -21.91 -3.94 -2.51
C GLU A 254 -21.45 -3.62 -3.93
N LYS A 255 -20.34 -2.89 -4.09
CA LYS A 255 -19.91 -2.31 -5.36
C LYS A 255 -18.68 -2.97 -5.98
N LEU A 256 -17.77 -3.47 -5.15
CA LEU A 256 -16.44 -3.92 -5.58
C LEU A 256 -16.16 -5.39 -5.26
N VAL A 257 -17.15 -6.17 -4.84
CA VAL A 257 -16.95 -7.58 -4.49
C VAL A 257 -17.77 -8.50 -5.37
N ASP A 258 -17.10 -9.49 -5.95
CA ASP A 258 -17.74 -10.62 -6.64
C ASP A 258 -17.13 -11.92 -6.12
N ASP A 259 -17.97 -12.84 -5.64
CA ASP A 259 -17.57 -14.14 -5.04
C ASP A 259 -16.39 -13.98 -4.07
N TYR A 260 -16.49 -13.03 -3.12
CA TYR A 260 -15.44 -12.65 -2.16
C TYR A 260 -14.11 -12.18 -2.76
N GLY A 261 -14.03 -11.88 -4.05
CA GLY A 261 -12.91 -11.21 -4.70
C GLY A 261 -13.11 -9.69 -4.66
N VAL A 262 -12.12 -8.93 -4.16
CA VAL A 262 -12.20 -7.47 -4.03
C VAL A 262 -11.51 -6.81 -5.21
N TYR A 263 -12.24 -5.96 -5.93
CA TYR A 263 -11.75 -5.14 -7.05
C TYR A 263 -11.27 -3.78 -6.57
N ARG A 264 -10.44 -3.07 -7.36
CA ARG A 264 -9.81 -1.81 -6.92
C ARG A 264 -10.84 -0.68 -6.71
N TYR A 265 -11.62 -0.37 -7.73
CA TYR A 265 -12.58 0.74 -7.70
C TYR A 265 -13.68 0.55 -8.76
N GLU A 266 -14.77 1.31 -8.65
CA GLU A 266 -15.88 1.26 -9.61
C GLU A 266 -15.42 1.60 -11.03
N HIS A 267 -15.77 0.74 -11.99
CA HIS A 267 -15.42 0.84 -13.41
C HIS A 267 -13.92 0.64 -13.72
N ASP A 268 -13.23 -0.13 -12.88
CA ASP A 268 -11.84 -0.52 -13.15
C ASP A 268 -11.74 -1.36 -14.44
N GLU A 269 -10.99 -0.87 -15.42
CA GLU A 269 -10.74 -1.56 -16.69
C GLU A 269 -9.33 -2.14 -16.80
N TYR A 270 -8.51 -2.04 -15.75
CA TYR A 270 -7.14 -2.56 -15.78
C TYR A 270 -7.10 -4.08 -15.80
N ASP A 271 -6.57 -4.65 -16.89
CA ASP A 271 -6.61 -6.08 -17.20
C ASP A 271 -5.27 -6.81 -16.99
N GLY A 272 -4.39 -6.28 -16.13
CA GLY A 272 -3.08 -6.86 -15.81
C GLY A 272 -2.00 -6.70 -16.89
N TRP A 273 -2.35 -6.34 -18.12
CA TRP A 273 -1.42 -6.08 -19.24
C TRP A 273 -0.33 -7.13 -19.46
N MET A 274 -0.59 -8.40 -19.16
CA MET A 274 0.40 -9.47 -19.38
C MET A 274 0.66 -9.74 -20.85
N TYR A 275 -0.40 -9.68 -21.65
CA TYR A 275 -0.32 -10.01 -23.07
C TYR A 275 -0.68 -8.79 -23.92
N GLN A 276 0.20 -8.43 -24.84
CA GLN A 276 -0.09 -7.45 -25.92
C GLN A 276 -0.81 -8.17 -27.07
N THR A 277 -1.95 -8.79 -26.80
CA THR A 277 -2.72 -9.48 -27.83
C THR A 277 -3.88 -8.62 -28.32
N LEU A 278 -4.28 -8.82 -29.59
CA LEU A 278 -5.45 -8.17 -30.20
C LEU A 278 -6.78 -8.56 -29.53
N GLU A 279 -6.80 -9.65 -28.78
CA GLU A 279 -7.98 -10.19 -28.07
C GLU A 279 -8.05 -9.74 -26.61
N ARG A 280 -7.47 -8.61 -26.27
CA ARG A 280 -7.49 -8.05 -24.93
C ARG A 280 -8.93 -7.83 -24.44
N ARG A 281 -9.29 -8.46 -23.34
CA ARG A 281 -10.59 -8.25 -22.69
C ARG A 281 -10.49 -7.12 -21.69
N LYS A 282 -11.48 -6.21 -21.74
CA LYS A 282 -11.63 -5.18 -20.72
C LYS A 282 -12.12 -5.77 -19.40
N GLY A 283 -11.73 -5.15 -18.32
CA GLY A 283 -12.13 -5.50 -16.97
C GLY A 283 -11.02 -6.18 -16.17
N GLY A 284 -10.83 -5.71 -14.95
CA GLY A 284 -9.82 -6.19 -14.01
C GLY A 284 -10.17 -7.53 -13.39
N GLY A 285 -9.15 -8.18 -12.81
CA GLY A 285 -9.31 -9.25 -11.84
C GLY A 285 -9.47 -8.68 -10.42
N PHE A 286 -9.86 -9.52 -9.47
CA PHE A 286 -9.78 -9.14 -8.08
C PHE A 286 -8.32 -9.12 -7.59
N TRP A 287 -8.04 -8.28 -6.59
CA TRP A 287 -6.69 -8.03 -6.10
C TRP A 287 -6.44 -8.77 -4.78
N PRO A 288 -5.54 -9.75 -4.75
CA PRO A 288 -5.20 -10.47 -3.52
C PRO A 288 -4.86 -9.56 -2.34
N LEU A 289 -4.09 -8.49 -2.57
CA LEU A 289 -3.74 -7.54 -1.52
C LEU A 289 -4.97 -6.87 -0.90
N LEU A 290 -5.98 -6.51 -1.72
CA LEU A 290 -7.22 -5.91 -1.23
C LEU A 290 -8.11 -6.92 -0.49
N ASN A 291 -8.09 -8.18 -0.92
CA ASN A 291 -8.73 -9.26 -0.18
C ASN A 291 -8.14 -9.40 1.23
N PHE A 292 -6.81 -9.31 1.35
CA PHE A 292 -6.15 -9.37 2.65
C PHE A 292 -6.42 -8.12 3.49
N TRP A 293 -6.47 -6.91 2.88
CA TRP A 293 -6.90 -5.71 3.60
C TRP A 293 -8.34 -5.84 4.10
N MET A 294 -9.28 -6.27 3.25
CA MET A 294 -10.67 -6.52 3.63
C MET A 294 -10.74 -7.54 4.77
N SER A 295 -9.98 -8.63 4.67
CA SER A 295 -9.93 -9.66 5.71
C SER A 295 -9.46 -9.10 7.06
N ILE A 296 -8.40 -8.29 7.07
CA ILE A 296 -7.89 -7.65 8.28
C ILE A 296 -8.92 -6.68 8.87
N VAL A 297 -9.50 -5.83 8.03
CA VAL A 297 -10.51 -4.85 8.47
C VAL A 297 -11.73 -5.57 9.06
N LEU A 298 -12.26 -6.59 8.36
CA LEU A 298 -13.40 -7.37 8.84
C LEU A 298 -13.11 -8.08 10.16
N ASN A 299 -11.91 -8.64 10.34
CA ASN A 299 -11.50 -9.24 11.61
C ASN A 299 -11.54 -8.21 12.76
N ARG A 300 -11.08 -6.99 12.50
CA ARG A 300 -11.03 -5.89 13.49
C ARG A 300 -12.40 -5.34 13.87
N ILE A 301 -13.34 -5.30 12.94
CA ILE A 301 -14.75 -4.93 13.23
C ILE A 301 -15.57 -6.10 13.79
N GLY A 302 -14.94 -7.23 14.11
CA GLY A 302 -15.58 -8.39 14.74
C GLY A 302 -16.25 -9.38 13.78
N ARG A 303 -16.22 -9.15 12.45
CA ARG A 303 -16.80 -10.04 11.42
C ARG A 303 -15.82 -11.15 11.00
N LYS A 304 -15.43 -11.99 11.95
CA LYS A 304 -14.37 -12.99 11.79
C LYS A 304 -14.66 -14.04 10.71
N GLU A 305 -15.90 -14.50 10.60
CA GLU A 305 -16.28 -15.49 9.58
C GLU A 305 -16.14 -14.92 8.17
N ASP A 306 -16.59 -13.68 7.97
CA ASP A 306 -16.43 -13.00 6.68
C ASP A 306 -14.95 -12.75 6.38
N ALA A 307 -14.17 -12.30 7.37
CA ALA A 307 -12.73 -12.14 7.23
C ALA A 307 -12.05 -13.40 6.68
N LEU A 308 -12.41 -14.57 7.21
CA LEU A 308 -11.90 -15.85 6.73
C LEU A 308 -12.38 -16.20 5.31
N ARG A 309 -13.56 -15.78 4.88
CA ARG A 309 -14.05 -15.99 3.51
C ARG A 309 -13.20 -15.24 2.49
N TYR A 310 -12.94 -13.94 2.74
CA TYR A 310 -12.07 -13.14 1.86
C TYR A 310 -10.64 -13.66 1.82
N TYR A 311 -10.08 -14.03 2.96
CA TYR A 311 -8.77 -14.66 3.04
C TYR A 311 -8.70 -15.97 2.24
N ASN A 312 -9.66 -16.89 2.47
CA ASN A 312 -9.71 -18.18 1.82
C ASN A 312 -9.98 -18.08 0.31
N ARG A 313 -10.65 -17.03 -0.15
CA ARG A 313 -10.86 -16.79 -1.58
C ARG A 313 -9.52 -16.72 -2.33
N VAL A 314 -8.54 -15.99 -1.79
CA VAL A 314 -7.19 -15.95 -2.38
C VAL A 314 -6.51 -17.31 -2.23
N ILE A 315 -6.46 -17.86 -1.01
CA ILE A 315 -5.75 -19.12 -0.74
C ILE A 315 -6.24 -20.25 -1.65
N SER A 316 -7.53 -20.33 -1.93
CA SER A 316 -8.10 -21.36 -2.82
C SER A 316 -7.79 -21.13 -4.30
N SER A 317 -7.49 -19.89 -4.69
CA SER A 317 -7.30 -19.48 -6.10
C SER A 317 -5.85 -19.54 -6.58
N VAL A 318 -4.86 -19.66 -5.67
CA VAL A 318 -3.44 -19.65 -6.02
C VAL A 318 -2.79 -21.02 -5.81
N ASP A 319 -1.77 -21.31 -6.60
CA ASP A 319 -0.97 -22.53 -6.46
C ASP A 319 0.51 -22.15 -6.23
N GLY A 320 0.79 -21.66 -5.01
CA GLY A 320 2.13 -21.28 -4.54
C GLY A 320 2.45 -19.81 -4.65
N TYR A 321 2.30 -19.17 -5.81
CA TYR A 321 2.60 -17.75 -5.98
C TYR A 321 1.34 -16.88 -5.97
N ILE A 322 1.40 -15.76 -5.25
CA ILE A 322 0.30 -14.79 -5.17
C ILE A 322 0.54 -13.68 -6.20
N PRO A 323 -0.36 -13.56 -7.20
CA PRO A 323 -0.22 -12.57 -8.26
C PRO A 323 -0.70 -11.17 -7.81
N GLU A 324 -0.54 -10.20 -8.72
CA GLU A 324 -1.16 -8.88 -8.61
C GLU A 324 -2.69 -8.97 -8.66
N GLN A 325 -3.22 -9.68 -9.66
CA GLN A 325 -4.65 -9.90 -9.87
C GLN A 325 -4.98 -11.38 -10.13
N ILE A 326 -6.18 -11.77 -9.78
CA ILE A 326 -6.76 -13.08 -10.12
C ILE A 326 -8.03 -12.85 -10.94
N PHE A 327 -8.08 -13.45 -12.12
CA PHE A 327 -9.20 -13.34 -13.05
C PHE A 327 -10.13 -14.54 -12.96
N ASN A 328 -11.45 -14.31 -13.10
CA ASN A 328 -12.47 -15.36 -13.11
C ASN A 328 -12.50 -16.15 -14.44
N ASN A 329 -11.57 -15.88 -15.34
CA ASN A 329 -11.41 -16.62 -16.59
C ASN A 329 -10.00 -17.23 -16.70
N LYS A 330 -9.83 -18.17 -17.61
CA LYS A 330 -8.55 -18.88 -17.81
C LYS A 330 -7.60 -18.18 -18.80
N ILE A 331 -7.96 -16.99 -19.28
CA ILE A 331 -7.28 -16.30 -20.39
C ILE A 331 -6.38 -15.21 -19.85
N GLN A 332 -6.95 -14.32 -19.01
CA GLN A 332 -6.22 -13.18 -18.46
C GLN A 332 -5.30 -13.64 -17.31
N ARG A 333 -4.15 -13.01 -17.22
CA ARG A 333 -3.17 -13.22 -16.15
C ARG A 333 -2.58 -11.88 -15.78
N SER A 334 -1.96 -11.79 -14.61
CA SER A 334 -1.19 -10.64 -14.19
C SER A 334 0.21 -11.05 -13.73
N VAL A 335 1.02 -10.08 -13.32
CA VAL A 335 2.33 -10.30 -12.71
C VAL A 335 2.20 -11.27 -11.53
N SER A 336 3.07 -12.29 -11.51
CA SER A 336 3.13 -13.32 -10.46
C SER A 336 4.55 -13.87 -10.32
N PRO A 337 5.10 -13.92 -9.08
CA PRO A 337 4.56 -13.37 -7.85
C PRO A 337 4.62 -11.84 -7.80
N LEU A 338 3.76 -11.22 -6.97
CA LEU A 338 3.91 -9.83 -6.56
C LEU A 338 4.34 -9.79 -5.09
N CYS A 339 5.46 -9.14 -4.79
CA CYS A 339 6.01 -9.09 -3.44
C CYS A 339 5.03 -8.47 -2.43
N TRP A 340 4.35 -7.38 -2.82
CA TRP A 340 3.33 -6.76 -1.98
C TRP A 340 2.15 -7.69 -1.67
N SER A 341 1.67 -8.49 -2.64
CA SER A 341 0.62 -9.48 -2.41
C SER A 341 1.05 -10.56 -1.41
N HIS A 342 2.29 -11.04 -1.49
CA HIS A 342 2.87 -11.98 -0.53
C HIS A 342 3.05 -11.35 0.85
N SER A 343 3.49 -10.10 0.91
CA SER A 343 3.62 -9.34 2.16
C SER A 343 2.26 -9.18 2.84
N MET A 344 1.24 -8.82 2.09
CA MET A 344 -0.13 -8.68 2.61
C MET A 344 -0.72 -10.01 3.09
N PHE A 345 -0.40 -11.12 2.42
CA PHE A 345 -0.76 -12.46 2.90
C PHE A 345 -0.16 -12.75 4.28
N VAL A 346 1.12 -12.44 4.48
CA VAL A 346 1.80 -12.61 5.78
C VAL A 346 1.13 -11.78 6.87
N LEU A 347 0.84 -10.51 6.59
CA LEU A 347 0.17 -9.62 7.54
C LEU A 347 -1.23 -10.12 7.91
N ALA A 348 -2.02 -10.55 6.92
CA ALA A 348 -3.36 -11.10 7.16
C ALA A 348 -3.29 -12.42 7.92
N SER A 349 -2.31 -13.29 7.62
CA SER A 349 -2.10 -14.55 8.35
C SER A 349 -1.79 -14.30 9.82
N ARG A 350 -0.97 -13.28 10.12
CA ARG A 350 -0.67 -12.87 11.51
C ARG A 350 -1.91 -12.33 12.21
N GLU A 351 -2.68 -11.46 11.56
CA GLU A 351 -3.90 -10.86 12.11
C GLU A 351 -4.97 -11.91 12.44
N LEU A 352 -5.08 -12.95 11.61
CA LEU A 352 -6.04 -14.04 11.76
C LEU A 352 -5.55 -15.19 12.68
N GLY A 353 -4.33 -15.12 13.21
CA GLY A 353 -3.77 -16.11 14.13
C GLY A 353 -3.27 -17.39 13.46
N PHE A 354 -2.84 -17.33 12.21
CA PHE A 354 -2.17 -18.44 11.51
C PHE A 354 -0.63 -18.39 11.65
N LEU A 355 -0.10 -17.23 12.09
CA LEU A 355 1.31 -16.96 12.41
C LEU A 355 1.45 -16.42 13.82
#